data_40170651134fe718129a7496e9cef0de
#
_entry.id   40170651134fe718129a7496e9cef0de
#
_cell.length_a   1.000
_cell.length_b   1.000
_cell.length_c   1.000
_cell.angle_alpha   90.00
_cell.angle_beta   90.00
_cell.angle_gamma   90.00
#
_symmetry.space_group_name_H-M   'P 1'
#
loop_
_entity.id
_entity.type
_entity.pdbx_description
1 polymer ?
#
loop_
_entity_poly.entity_id
_entity_poly.type
_entity_poly.pdbx_seq_one_letter_code
_entity_poly.pdbx_strand_id
1 'polypeptide(L)'
;ALPARIRGDVDLFFDMVPTGMPQAEAGKVKVFAITSPNRLATESKLPTLAEQGYAGFDMTAWFSFVAPKGTPAPVLEKLQAALADTLKDEAVKKRMLEMGIDPRSGSPSELARQIRNEQPIVSQLVKQANIGLQ
;
A
#
# COMPACT_ATOMS: atom_id res chain seq x y z
N ALA A 1 -3.33 6.40 -15.62
CA ALA A 1 -4.63 5.93 -15.09
C ALA A 1 -5.50 7.10 -14.61
N LEU A 2 -5.09 7.92 -13.62
CA LEU A 2 -5.90 9.02 -13.08
C LEU A 2 -6.38 10.06 -14.14
N PRO A 3 -5.55 10.55 -15.09
CA PRO A 3 -6.03 11.41 -16.17
C PRO A 3 -7.12 10.77 -17.04
N ALA A 4 -7.01 9.48 -17.33
CA ALA A 4 -8.02 8.73 -18.09
C ALA A 4 -9.36 8.68 -17.33
N ARG A 5 -9.32 8.48 -15.98
CA ARG A 5 -10.53 8.50 -15.16
C ARG A 5 -11.21 9.89 -15.16
N ILE A 6 -10.40 10.96 -15.04
CA ILE A 6 -10.94 12.34 -15.04
C ILE A 6 -11.58 12.69 -16.39
N ARG A 7 -11.05 12.19 -17.50
CA ARG A 7 -11.64 12.37 -18.84
C ARG A 7 -12.86 11.47 -19.11
N GLY A 8 -13.11 10.47 -18.26
CA GLY A 8 -14.19 9.50 -18.46
C GLY A 8 -13.83 8.33 -19.38
N ASP A 9 -12.53 8.13 -19.67
CA ASP A 9 -12.06 7.00 -20.49
C ASP A 9 -12.19 5.65 -19.75
N VAL A 10 -12.29 5.68 -18.41
CA VAL A 10 -12.54 4.54 -17.53
C VAL A 10 -13.52 4.91 -16.43
N ASP A 11 -14.39 3.98 -16.04
CA ASP A 11 -15.46 4.23 -15.05
C ASP A 11 -14.94 4.10 -13.62
N LEU A 12 -14.00 3.19 -13.36
CA LEU A 12 -13.44 2.90 -12.04
C LEU A 12 -11.96 2.60 -12.15
N PHE A 13 -11.19 2.98 -11.13
CA PHE A 13 -9.82 2.50 -11.01
C PHE A 13 -9.34 2.56 -9.56
N PHE A 14 -8.29 1.79 -9.25
CA PHE A 14 -7.61 1.82 -7.96
C PHE A 14 -6.45 2.82 -8.01
N ASP A 15 -6.41 3.74 -7.06
CA ASP A 15 -5.37 4.77 -6.96
C ASP A 15 -4.75 4.80 -5.56
N MET A 16 -3.59 5.42 -5.47
CA MET A 16 -2.95 5.68 -4.19
C MET A 16 -3.60 6.90 -3.52
N VAL A 17 -3.69 6.85 -2.19
CA VAL A 17 -4.30 7.95 -1.39
C VAL A 17 -3.72 9.33 -1.76
N PRO A 18 -2.38 9.53 -1.81
CA PRO A 18 -1.82 10.86 -2.07
C PRO A 18 -2.11 11.41 -3.47
N THR A 19 -2.49 10.56 -4.42
CA THR A 19 -2.85 11.00 -5.78
C THR A 19 -4.35 11.14 -6.00
N GLY A 20 -5.14 10.24 -5.40
CA GLY A 20 -6.59 10.19 -5.56
C GLY A 20 -7.34 11.20 -4.69
N MET A 21 -6.97 11.36 -3.42
CA MET A 21 -7.69 12.22 -2.48
C MET A 21 -7.74 13.69 -2.90
N PRO A 22 -6.65 14.34 -3.35
CA PRO A 22 -6.74 15.72 -3.82
C PRO A 22 -7.70 15.94 -4.99
N GLN A 23 -7.88 14.91 -5.84
CA GLN A 23 -8.85 14.99 -6.95
C GLN A 23 -10.29 14.80 -6.47
N ALA A 24 -10.48 14.00 -5.41
CA ALA A 24 -11.79 13.85 -4.78
C ALA A 24 -12.21 15.14 -4.05
N GLU A 25 -11.31 15.78 -3.32
CA GLU A 25 -11.51 17.05 -2.67
C GLU A 25 -11.83 18.16 -3.68
N ALA A 26 -11.19 18.12 -4.85
CA ALA A 26 -11.49 19.02 -5.98
C ALA A 26 -12.78 18.64 -6.75
N GLY A 27 -13.53 17.63 -6.30
CA GLY A 27 -14.79 17.20 -6.92
C GLY A 27 -14.66 16.51 -8.28
N LYS A 28 -13.44 16.14 -8.71
CA LYS A 28 -13.19 15.56 -10.04
C LYS A 28 -13.41 14.05 -10.09
N VAL A 29 -13.34 13.38 -8.96
CA VAL A 29 -13.58 11.94 -8.81
C VAL A 29 -14.34 11.69 -7.51
N LYS A 30 -15.01 10.53 -7.44
CA LYS A 30 -15.68 10.07 -6.21
C LYS A 30 -14.90 8.89 -5.64
N VAL A 31 -14.56 8.97 -4.37
CA VAL A 31 -13.96 7.84 -3.62
C VAL A 31 -15.07 7.00 -3.01
N PHE A 32 -15.03 5.69 -3.19
CA PHE A 32 -16.04 4.76 -2.69
C PHE A 32 -15.56 4.02 -1.44
N ALA A 33 -14.32 3.58 -1.42
CA ALA A 33 -13.76 2.79 -0.34
C ALA A 33 -12.23 2.79 -0.35
N ILE A 34 -11.66 2.30 0.74
CA ILE A 34 -10.24 1.99 0.89
C ILE A 34 -10.07 0.47 0.82
N THR A 35 -8.96 0.03 0.21
CA THR A 35 -8.66 -1.39 -0.02
C THR A 35 -7.92 -2.07 1.12
N SER A 36 -7.52 -1.32 2.15
CA SER A 36 -6.93 -1.89 3.37
C SER A 36 -7.99 -2.53 4.27
N PRO A 37 -7.63 -3.49 5.13
CA PRO A 37 -8.57 -4.15 6.03
C PRO A 37 -9.13 -3.21 7.09
N ASN A 38 -8.40 -2.16 7.43
CA ASN A 38 -8.82 -1.13 8.38
C ASN A 38 -8.87 0.23 7.73
N ARG A 39 -9.73 1.12 8.24
CA ARG A 39 -9.75 2.53 7.80
C ARG A 39 -8.41 3.21 8.07
N LEU A 40 -8.00 4.09 7.19
CA LEU A 40 -6.82 4.91 7.41
C LEU A 40 -7.12 6.00 8.45
N ALA A 41 -6.16 6.25 9.34
CA ALA A 41 -6.30 7.30 10.37
C ALA A 41 -6.51 8.69 9.75
N THR A 42 -5.88 8.95 8.61
CA THR A 42 -6.00 10.21 7.85
C THR A 42 -7.34 10.33 7.12
N GLU A 43 -8.00 9.21 6.82
CA GLU A 43 -9.24 9.13 6.03
C GLU A 43 -10.31 8.31 6.76
N SER A 44 -10.50 8.57 8.03
CA SER A 44 -11.40 7.80 8.91
C SER A 44 -12.87 7.80 8.49
N LYS A 45 -13.29 8.74 7.65
CA LYS A 45 -14.65 8.82 7.09
C LYS A 45 -14.87 7.87 5.94
N LEU A 46 -13.81 7.41 5.25
CA LEU A 46 -13.94 6.49 4.15
C LEU A 46 -14.08 5.06 4.65
N PRO A 47 -15.10 4.32 4.22
CA PRO A 47 -15.25 2.92 4.58
C PRO A 47 -14.20 2.06 3.86
N THR A 48 -13.93 0.88 4.40
CA THR A 48 -13.16 -0.15 3.69
C THR A 48 -14.08 -0.97 2.79
N LEU A 49 -13.50 -1.67 1.81
CA LEU A 49 -14.26 -2.64 0.99
C LEU A 49 -14.83 -3.77 1.86
N ALA A 50 -14.09 -4.19 2.89
CA ALA A 50 -14.56 -5.22 3.83
C ALA A 50 -15.84 -4.77 4.56
N GLU A 51 -15.92 -3.51 5.00
CA GLU A 51 -17.14 -2.94 5.62
C GLU A 51 -18.32 -2.83 4.66
N GLN A 52 -18.05 -2.77 3.35
CA GLN A 52 -19.08 -2.72 2.30
C GLN A 52 -19.52 -4.11 1.79
N GLY A 53 -19.16 -5.18 2.49
CA GLY A 53 -19.61 -6.54 2.19
C GLY A 53 -18.58 -7.44 1.49
N TYR A 54 -17.40 -6.93 1.18
CA TYR A 54 -16.30 -7.72 0.60
C TYR A 54 -15.39 -8.25 1.71
N ALA A 55 -15.93 -9.10 2.56
CA ALA A 55 -15.22 -9.65 3.72
C ALA A 55 -13.88 -10.29 3.31
N GLY A 56 -12.81 -9.97 4.05
CA GLY A 56 -11.47 -10.49 3.78
C GLY A 56 -10.73 -9.79 2.63
N PHE A 57 -11.32 -8.75 2.02
CA PHE A 57 -10.62 -7.97 1.01
C PHE A 57 -9.45 -7.19 1.65
N ASP A 58 -8.25 -7.46 1.19
CA ASP A 58 -7.03 -6.73 1.53
C ASP A 58 -6.12 -6.65 0.29
N MET A 59 -6.03 -5.46 -0.29
CA MET A 59 -5.15 -5.13 -1.40
C MET A 59 -4.36 -3.87 -1.05
N THR A 60 -3.68 -3.91 0.08
CA THR A 60 -2.86 -2.81 0.56
C THR A 60 -1.53 -2.78 -0.20
N ALA A 61 -1.22 -1.67 -0.83
CA ALA A 61 0.11 -1.45 -1.38
C ALA A 61 1.11 -1.21 -0.24
N TRP A 62 2.26 -1.84 -0.32
CA TRP A 62 3.33 -1.70 0.66
C TRP A 62 4.68 -1.45 0.01
N PHE A 63 5.57 -0.81 0.75
CA PHE A 63 6.96 -0.55 0.37
C PHE A 63 7.89 -1.22 1.36
N SER A 64 9.03 -1.68 0.88
CA SER A 64 10.05 -2.29 1.73
C SER A 64 11.46 -1.87 1.33
N PHE A 65 12.37 -1.95 2.28
CA PHE A 65 13.79 -1.85 2.02
C PHE A 65 14.35 -3.25 1.81
N VAL A 66 15.13 -3.42 0.75
CA VAL A 66 15.80 -4.68 0.44
C VAL A 66 17.30 -4.45 0.29
N ALA A 67 18.09 -5.47 0.57
CA ALA A 67 19.53 -5.45 0.39
C ALA A 67 19.97 -6.50 -0.64
N PRO A 68 21.11 -6.35 -1.29
CA PRO A 68 21.65 -7.34 -2.21
C PRO A 68 21.83 -8.71 -1.54
N LYS A 69 21.68 -9.76 -2.34
CA LYS A 69 21.96 -11.13 -1.87
C LYS A 69 23.39 -11.24 -1.37
N GLY A 70 23.58 -11.86 -0.21
CA GLY A 70 24.90 -12.03 0.42
C GLY A 70 25.34 -10.87 1.31
N THR A 71 24.49 -9.85 1.54
CA THR A 71 24.78 -8.83 2.56
C THR A 71 24.98 -9.50 3.93
N PRO A 72 26.10 -9.24 4.64
CA PRO A 72 26.38 -9.87 5.94
C PRO A 72 25.29 -9.58 6.99
N ALA A 73 24.97 -10.57 7.81
CA ALA A 73 23.92 -10.44 8.84
C ALA A 73 24.13 -9.24 9.78
N PRO A 74 25.32 -8.92 10.28
CA PRO A 74 25.51 -7.74 11.14
C PRO A 74 25.18 -6.41 10.44
N VAL A 75 25.36 -6.34 9.11
CA VAL A 75 25.00 -5.16 8.32
C VAL A 75 23.47 -5.04 8.21
N LEU A 76 22.79 -6.15 7.95
CA LEU A 76 21.32 -6.20 7.89
C LEU A 76 20.69 -5.82 9.24
N GLU A 77 21.21 -6.33 10.34
CA GLU A 77 20.76 -5.99 11.70
C GLU A 77 20.92 -4.50 11.99
N LYS A 78 22.06 -3.91 11.64
CA LYS A 78 22.32 -2.50 11.83
C LYS A 78 21.38 -1.63 10.97
N LEU A 79 21.13 -2.01 9.73
CA LEU A 79 20.21 -1.31 8.84
C LEU A 79 18.78 -1.39 9.36
N GLN A 80 18.34 -2.58 9.80
CA GLN A 80 17.01 -2.78 10.37
C GLN A 80 16.81 -1.93 11.63
N ALA A 81 17.79 -1.90 12.54
CA ALA A 81 17.73 -1.09 13.74
C ALA A 81 17.62 0.41 13.40
N ALA A 82 18.44 0.89 12.48
CA ALA A 82 18.40 2.29 12.05
C ALA A 82 17.06 2.66 11.40
N LEU A 83 16.49 1.79 10.56
CA LEU A 83 15.16 1.98 9.97
C LEU A 83 14.07 2.01 11.04
N ALA A 84 14.12 1.07 11.99
CA ALA A 84 13.16 1.01 13.07
C ALA A 84 13.20 2.27 13.96
N ASP A 85 14.39 2.80 14.23
CA ASP A 85 14.55 4.04 15.00
C ASP A 85 14.09 5.27 14.18
N THR A 86 14.38 5.33 12.90
CA THR A 86 13.90 6.39 12.00
C THR A 86 12.36 6.43 11.97
N LEU A 87 11.72 5.28 11.95
CA LEU A 87 10.25 5.19 11.95
C LEU A 87 9.60 5.51 13.30
N LYS A 88 10.38 5.70 14.38
CA LYS A 88 9.89 6.23 15.66
C LYS A 88 9.87 7.76 15.70
N ASP A 89 10.64 8.42 14.83
CA ASP A 89 10.70 9.88 14.76
C ASP A 89 9.35 10.46 14.35
N GLU A 90 8.83 11.39 15.15
CA GLU A 90 7.49 11.95 14.95
C GLU A 90 7.40 12.83 13.69
N ALA A 91 8.49 13.49 13.27
CA ALA A 91 8.49 14.27 12.04
C ALA A 91 8.45 13.35 10.81
N VAL A 92 9.19 12.22 10.86
CA VAL A 92 9.16 11.20 9.82
C VAL A 92 7.78 10.56 9.73
N LYS A 93 7.20 10.14 10.86
CA LYS A 93 5.84 9.57 10.90
C LYS A 93 4.81 10.54 10.32
N LYS A 94 4.83 11.78 10.77
CA LYS A 94 3.92 12.81 10.29
C LYS A 94 4.04 12.95 8.78
N ARG A 95 5.26 13.04 8.26
CA ARG A 95 5.49 13.19 6.82
C ARG A 95 5.01 11.99 6.02
N MET A 96 5.21 10.77 6.52
CA MET A 96 4.72 9.55 5.86
C MET A 96 3.19 9.50 5.86
N LEU A 97 2.53 9.84 6.98
CA LEU A 97 1.07 9.89 7.05
C LEU A 97 0.48 10.95 6.11
N GLU A 98 1.09 12.12 5.99
CA GLU A 98 0.70 13.14 4.99
C GLU A 98 0.79 12.62 3.54
N MET A 99 1.67 11.67 3.28
CA MET A 99 1.78 10.98 2.00
C MET A 99 0.87 9.75 1.88
N GLY A 100 -0.02 9.51 2.85
CA GLY A 100 -0.88 8.34 2.88
C GLY A 100 -0.15 7.01 3.13
N ILE A 101 1.03 7.06 3.73
CA ILE A 101 1.85 5.89 4.06
C ILE A 101 1.77 5.66 5.57
N ASP A 102 1.27 4.50 5.99
CA ASP A 102 1.27 4.08 7.40
C ASP A 102 2.65 3.50 7.76
N PRO A 103 3.47 4.21 8.58
CA PRO A 103 4.81 3.77 8.90
C PRO A 103 4.78 2.55 9.82
N ARG A 104 5.34 1.45 9.36
CA ARG A 104 5.46 0.21 10.13
C ARG A 104 6.89 -0.31 10.09
N SER A 105 7.42 -0.65 11.26
CA SER A 105 8.65 -1.43 11.34
C SER A 105 8.30 -2.91 11.41
N GLY A 106 9.12 -3.76 10.79
CA GLY A 106 8.96 -5.20 10.84
C GLY A 106 10.31 -5.92 10.74
N SER A 107 10.31 -7.19 11.02
CA SER A 107 11.49 -8.04 10.86
C SER A 107 11.62 -8.56 9.42
N PRO A 108 12.82 -8.97 9.00
CA PRO A 108 13.02 -9.63 7.71
C PRO A 108 12.15 -10.88 7.53
N SER A 109 11.89 -11.62 8.62
CA SER A 109 11.05 -12.81 8.60
C SER A 109 9.56 -12.49 8.38
N GLU A 110 9.08 -11.36 8.90
CA GLU A 110 7.71 -10.88 8.66
C GLU A 110 7.53 -10.48 7.20
N LEU A 111 8.46 -9.72 6.63
CA LEU A 111 8.44 -9.37 5.20
C LEU A 111 8.47 -10.62 4.32
N ALA A 112 9.37 -11.58 4.63
CA ALA A 112 9.45 -12.82 3.88
C ALA A 112 8.16 -13.66 3.97
N ARG A 113 7.48 -13.66 5.12
CA ARG A 113 6.17 -14.30 5.30
C ARG A 113 5.10 -13.61 4.48
N GLN A 114 5.05 -12.28 4.50
CA GLN A 114 4.10 -11.49 3.71
C GLN A 114 4.25 -11.79 2.22
N ILE A 115 5.47 -11.73 1.69
CA ILE A 115 5.75 -12.07 0.28
C ILE A 115 5.27 -13.48 -0.07
N ARG A 116 5.58 -14.49 0.77
CA ARG A 116 5.13 -15.87 0.54
C ARG A 116 3.61 -16.02 0.54
N ASN A 117 2.91 -15.26 1.35
CA ASN A 117 1.46 -15.32 1.44
C ASN A 117 0.78 -14.61 0.25
N GLU A 118 1.33 -13.49 -0.22
CA GLU A 118 0.75 -12.70 -1.31
C GLU A 118 1.09 -13.26 -2.70
N GLN A 119 2.28 -13.83 -2.87
CA GLN A 119 2.75 -14.33 -4.16
C GLN A 119 1.75 -15.28 -4.88
N PRO A 120 1.14 -16.30 -4.23
CA PRO A 120 0.18 -17.16 -4.89
C PRO A 120 -1.10 -16.41 -5.30
N ILE A 121 -1.55 -15.46 -4.49
CA ILE A 121 -2.75 -14.66 -4.77
C ILE A 121 -2.50 -13.80 -6.01
N VAL A 122 -1.39 -13.06 -6.04
CA VAL A 122 -1.02 -12.22 -7.19
C VAL A 122 -0.82 -13.07 -8.45
N SER A 123 -0.14 -14.23 -8.32
CA SER A 123 0.05 -15.15 -9.45
C SER A 123 -1.27 -15.66 -10.04
N GLN A 124 -2.25 -15.94 -9.18
CA GLN A 124 -3.59 -16.35 -9.62
C GLN A 124 -4.32 -15.21 -10.33
N LEU A 125 -4.28 -14.00 -9.78
CA LEU A 125 -4.90 -12.82 -10.37
C LEU A 125 -4.32 -12.50 -11.76
N VAL A 126 -2.98 -12.55 -11.91
CA VAL A 126 -2.29 -12.35 -13.19
C VAL A 126 -2.76 -13.36 -14.23
N LYS A 127 -2.90 -14.64 -13.84
CA LYS A 127 -3.41 -15.70 -14.74
C LYS A 127 -4.87 -15.46 -15.13
N GLN A 128 -5.73 -15.13 -14.15
CA GLN A 128 -7.16 -14.89 -14.41
C GLN A 128 -7.39 -13.65 -15.27
N ALA A 129 -6.61 -12.62 -15.09
CA ALA A 129 -6.67 -11.39 -15.89
C ALA A 129 -5.98 -11.50 -17.25
N ASN A 130 -5.39 -12.67 -17.56
CA ASN A 130 -4.65 -12.93 -18.80
C ASN A 130 -3.56 -11.88 -19.10
N ILE A 131 -2.87 -11.42 -18.04
CA ILE A 131 -1.80 -10.45 -18.15
C ILE A 131 -0.52 -11.18 -18.57
N GLY A 132 -0.13 -11.01 -19.85
CA GLY A 132 1.15 -11.50 -20.36
C GLY A 132 2.33 -10.66 -19.85
N LEU A 133 3.45 -11.33 -19.55
CA LEU A 133 4.72 -10.62 -19.37
C LEU A 133 5.14 -10.09 -20.76
N GLN A 134 5.26 -8.77 -20.87
CA GLN A 134 5.84 -8.10 -22.02
C GLN A 134 7.36 -8.04 -21.88
#